data_e0a05cf7c6e226782d267f5b3da7b3be
#
_entry.id   e0a05cf7c6e226782d267f5b3da7b3be
#
_cell.length_a   1.000
_cell.length_b   1.000
_cell.length_c   1.000
_cell.angle_alpha   90.00
_cell.angle_beta   90.00
_cell.angle_gamma   90.00
#
_symmetry.space_group_name_H-M   'P 1'
#
loop_
_entity.id
_entity.type
_entity.pdbx_description
1 polymer ?
#
loop_
_entity_poly.entity_id
_entity_poly.type
_entity_poly.pdbx_seq_one_letter_code
_entity_poly.pdbx_strand_id
1 'polypeptide(L)'
;MTEYKNIIVTGGAGFIGSNFVHYVYNNHPDVHVTVLDKLTYAGNRANIEEILGDRVELVVGDIADAELVDKLAAKADAIVHYAAESHNDNSLNDPSPFIHTNFIGTYTLLEAARKYDIRFHHVSTDEVYGDLPLREDLPGHGEGPGEKFTAETKYNPSSPYSSTKAASDLIVKAWVRSFGVKATISNCSNNYGPYQHIEKFIPRQITNILSGIKPKLYGEGKNVRDWIHTNDHSTGVWAILTKGRIGE
;
A
#
# COMPACT_ATOMS: atom_id res chain seq x y z
N MET A 1 -4.84 21.39 15.00
CA MET A 1 -3.48 20.85 15.18
C MET A 1 -3.57 19.37 14.88
N THR A 2 -2.69 18.86 14.03
CA THR A 2 -2.59 17.43 13.71
C THR A 2 -2.14 16.67 14.96
N GLU A 3 -2.80 15.54 15.24
CA GLU A 3 -2.47 14.67 16.36
C GLU A 3 -1.08 14.04 16.20
N TYR A 4 -0.69 13.74 14.95
CA TYR A 4 0.58 13.11 14.58
C TYR A 4 1.52 14.14 13.95
N LYS A 5 2.72 14.30 14.51
CA LYS A 5 3.74 15.26 14.04
C LYS A 5 4.92 14.59 13.35
N ASN A 6 5.25 13.37 13.76
CA ASN A 6 6.37 12.60 13.21
C ASN A 6 5.84 11.27 12.70
N ILE A 7 5.74 11.11 11.39
CA ILE A 7 5.24 9.88 10.80
C ILE A 7 6.32 9.16 9.98
N ILE A 8 6.36 7.85 10.10
CA ILE A 8 7.14 6.99 9.21
C ILE A 8 6.24 6.57 8.06
N VAL A 9 6.71 6.77 6.83
CA VAL A 9 6.07 6.27 5.61
C VAL A 9 6.99 5.23 4.99
N THR A 10 6.66 3.95 5.15
CA THR A 10 7.44 2.89 4.52
C THR A 10 7.04 2.72 3.06
N GLY A 11 8.00 2.45 2.17
CA GLY A 11 7.73 2.41 0.73
C GLY A 11 7.40 3.78 0.13
N GLY A 12 7.79 4.86 0.83
CA GLY A 12 7.46 6.24 0.45
C GLY A 12 8.25 6.77 -0.77
N ALA A 13 9.22 6.05 -1.29
CA ALA A 13 9.87 6.35 -2.57
C ALA A 13 9.23 5.57 -3.74
N GLY A 14 8.29 4.67 -3.47
CA GLY A 14 7.48 3.97 -4.48
C GLY A 14 6.34 4.84 -5.02
N PHE A 15 5.57 4.30 -5.97
CA PHE A 15 4.49 5.01 -6.66
C PHE A 15 3.43 5.59 -5.70
N ILE A 16 2.75 4.73 -4.95
CA ILE A 16 1.61 5.18 -4.11
C ILE A 16 2.14 5.92 -2.88
N GLY A 17 3.20 5.40 -2.25
CA GLY A 17 3.80 6.00 -1.06
C GLY A 17 4.35 7.41 -1.29
N SER A 18 5.01 7.66 -2.44
CA SER A 18 5.50 9.02 -2.76
C SER A 18 4.37 10.03 -2.93
N ASN A 19 3.26 9.63 -3.57
CA ASN A 19 2.09 10.50 -3.67
C ASN A 19 1.49 10.83 -2.27
N PHE A 20 1.51 9.88 -1.34
CA PHE A 20 1.10 10.15 0.03
C PHE A 20 2.08 11.10 0.75
N VAL A 21 3.39 10.93 0.55
CA VAL A 21 4.39 11.86 1.10
C VAL A 21 4.19 13.27 0.57
N HIS A 22 4.00 13.45 -0.75
CA HIS A 22 3.66 14.75 -1.36
C HIS A 22 2.35 15.32 -0.80
N TYR A 23 1.32 14.49 -0.63
CA TYR A 23 0.05 14.92 -0.05
C TYR A 23 0.25 15.47 1.37
N VAL A 24 0.99 14.78 2.22
CA VAL A 24 1.29 15.23 3.58
C VAL A 24 2.12 16.50 3.56
N TYR A 25 3.16 16.56 2.74
CA TYR A 25 4.03 17.74 2.60
C TYR A 25 3.25 18.99 2.22
N ASN A 26 2.31 18.87 1.27
CA ASN A 26 1.56 20.00 0.75
C ASN A 26 0.39 20.44 1.64
N ASN A 27 -0.24 19.51 2.37
CA ASN A 27 -1.49 19.78 3.09
C ASN A 27 -1.33 19.82 4.62
N HIS A 28 -0.20 19.33 5.16
CA HIS A 28 0.03 19.21 6.60
C HIS A 28 1.41 19.77 6.97
N PRO A 29 1.59 21.12 6.99
CA PRO A 29 2.89 21.76 7.15
C PRO A 29 3.55 21.51 8.52
N ASP A 30 2.79 21.08 9.52
CA ASP A 30 3.29 20.77 10.86
C ASP A 30 3.77 19.31 11.01
N VAL A 31 3.72 18.51 9.94
CA VAL A 31 4.08 17.09 9.97
C VAL A 31 5.45 16.87 9.36
N HIS A 32 6.29 16.14 10.09
CA HIS A 32 7.56 15.61 9.62
C HIS A 32 7.39 14.17 9.14
N VAL A 33 7.99 13.83 8.01
CA VAL A 33 7.90 12.51 7.38
C VAL A 33 9.28 11.89 7.28
N THR A 34 9.45 10.74 7.92
CA THR A 34 10.59 9.86 7.67
C THR A 34 10.18 8.79 6.67
N VAL A 35 10.69 8.88 5.45
CA VAL A 35 10.50 7.84 4.42
C VAL A 35 11.50 6.72 4.68
N LEU A 36 11.01 5.50 4.96
CA LEU A 36 11.82 4.30 5.00
C LEU A 36 11.58 3.48 3.73
N ASP A 37 12.59 3.38 2.88
CA ASP A 37 12.49 2.66 1.60
C ASP A 37 13.79 1.92 1.30
N LYS A 38 13.69 0.70 0.78
CA LYS A 38 14.84 -0.12 0.42
C LYS A 38 15.43 0.27 -0.94
N LEU A 39 14.71 1.10 -1.72
CA LEU A 39 15.05 1.52 -3.08
C LEU A 39 15.31 0.32 -4.00
N THR A 40 14.41 -0.66 -3.99
CA THR A 40 14.39 -1.76 -4.95
C THR A 40 13.91 -1.27 -6.32
N TYR A 41 13.57 -2.16 -7.23
CA TYR A 41 13.18 -1.81 -8.60
C TYR A 41 12.00 -0.80 -8.70
N ALA A 42 11.12 -0.77 -7.71
CA ALA A 42 9.94 0.11 -7.68
C ALA A 42 10.14 1.39 -6.85
N GLY A 43 11.15 1.42 -5.99
CA GLY A 43 11.51 2.60 -5.19
C GLY A 43 12.46 3.52 -5.95
N ASN A 44 12.07 4.77 -6.15
CA ASN A 44 12.90 5.75 -6.84
C ASN A 44 12.98 7.04 -6.01
N ARG A 45 14.19 7.37 -5.57
CA ARG A 45 14.47 8.62 -4.85
C ARG A 45 13.96 9.86 -5.59
N ALA A 46 14.03 9.86 -6.92
CA ALA A 46 13.56 10.98 -7.74
C ALA A 46 12.07 11.29 -7.54
N ASN A 47 11.25 10.33 -7.09
CA ASN A 47 9.83 10.55 -6.82
C ASN A 47 9.56 11.53 -5.66
N ILE A 48 10.55 11.74 -4.77
CA ILE A 48 10.43 12.62 -3.60
C ILE A 48 11.56 13.64 -3.50
N GLU A 49 12.49 13.68 -4.48
CA GLU A 49 13.71 14.51 -4.44
C GLU A 49 13.41 15.99 -4.18
N GLU A 50 12.37 16.52 -4.83
CA GLU A 50 12.02 17.96 -4.74
C GLU A 50 11.47 18.39 -3.39
N ILE A 51 11.03 17.45 -2.54
CA ILE A 51 10.47 17.71 -1.21
C ILE A 51 11.38 17.24 -0.07
N LEU A 52 12.56 16.65 -0.39
CA LEU A 52 13.55 16.29 0.63
C LEU A 52 14.12 17.53 1.28
N GLY A 53 14.21 17.56 2.60
CA GLY A 53 14.72 18.69 3.38
C GLY A 53 14.25 18.64 4.83
N ASP A 54 13.93 19.80 5.39
CA ASP A 54 13.67 19.98 6.83
C ASP A 54 12.50 19.12 7.37
N ARG A 55 11.51 18.81 6.53
CA ARG A 55 10.30 18.07 6.94
C ARG A 55 10.16 16.66 6.33
N VAL A 56 10.96 16.35 5.33
CA VAL A 56 10.94 15.02 4.68
C VAL A 56 12.37 14.52 4.60
N GLU A 57 12.64 13.41 5.26
CA GLU A 57 13.92 12.71 5.18
C GLU A 57 13.75 11.33 4.55
N LEU A 58 14.76 10.87 3.81
CA LEU A 58 14.83 9.53 3.26
C LEU A 58 15.86 8.69 4.01
N VAL A 59 15.40 7.62 4.62
CA VAL A 59 16.22 6.56 5.21
C VAL A 59 16.18 5.35 4.28
N VAL A 60 17.35 4.99 3.73
CA VAL A 60 17.46 3.80 2.88
C VAL A 60 17.66 2.59 3.76
N GLY A 61 16.71 1.63 3.74
CA GLY A 61 16.77 0.45 4.59
C GLY A 61 15.59 -0.50 4.40
N ASP A 62 15.74 -1.69 4.96
CA ASP A 62 14.73 -2.74 4.91
C ASP A 62 13.78 -2.66 6.12
N ILE A 63 12.48 -2.76 5.87
CA ILE A 63 11.47 -2.81 6.94
C ILE A 63 11.57 -4.07 7.82
N ALA A 64 12.27 -5.10 7.35
CA ALA A 64 12.56 -6.30 8.14
C ALA A 64 13.80 -6.15 9.04
N ASP A 65 14.56 -5.05 8.94
CA ASP A 65 15.65 -4.72 9.86
C ASP A 65 15.09 -4.17 11.17
N ALA A 66 15.00 -5.04 12.17
CA ALA A 66 14.39 -4.72 13.45
C ALA A 66 15.16 -3.61 14.22
N GLU A 67 16.48 -3.51 14.09
CA GLU A 67 17.26 -2.48 14.78
C GLU A 67 17.01 -1.11 14.15
N LEU A 68 16.97 -1.04 12.82
CA LEU A 68 16.66 0.18 12.09
C LEU A 68 15.25 0.66 12.39
N VAL A 69 14.26 -0.25 12.28
CA VAL A 69 12.85 0.05 12.54
C VAL A 69 12.66 0.52 13.99
N ASP A 70 13.31 -0.11 14.95
CA ASP A 70 13.24 0.27 16.37
C ASP A 70 13.74 1.71 16.60
N LYS A 71 14.88 2.07 16.00
CA LYS A 71 15.46 3.41 16.09
C LYS A 71 14.54 4.49 15.51
N LEU A 72 13.86 4.19 14.41
CA LEU A 72 12.95 5.14 13.76
C LEU A 72 11.63 5.26 14.54
N ALA A 73 11.05 4.12 14.94
CA ALA A 73 9.77 4.09 15.66
C ALA A 73 9.84 4.78 17.03
N ALA A 74 11.01 4.76 17.69
CA ALA A 74 11.21 5.46 18.96
C ALA A 74 10.96 6.97 18.90
N LYS A 75 10.94 7.57 17.72
CA LYS A 75 10.76 9.03 17.49
C LYS A 75 9.47 9.35 16.75
N ALA A 76 8.68 8.34 16.38
CA ALA A 76 7.49 8.49 15.57
C ALA A 76 6.21 8.48 16.41
N ASP A 77 5.19 9.15 15.90
CA ASP A 77 3.84 9.12 16.44
C ASP A 77 2.97 8.11 15.68
N ALA A 78 3.31 7.84 14.42
CA ALA A 78 2.58 6.91 13.56
C ALA A 78 3.45 6.29 12.48
N ILE A 79 3.02 5.12 11.98
CA ILE A 79 3.55 4.44 10.81
C ILE A 79 2.44 4.30 9.78
N VAL A 80 2.71 4.72 8.53
CA VAL A 80 1.88 4.42 7.36
C VAL A 80 2.65 3.46 6.46
N HIS A 81 2.15 2.25 6.34
CA HIS A 81 2.89 1.14 5.77
C HIS A 81 2.48 0.86 4.32
N TYR A 82 3.27 1.37 3.36
CA TYR A 82 3.13 1.11 1.92
C TYR A 82 4.16 0.11 1.38
N ALA A 83 5.27 -0.11 2.09
CA ALA A 83 6.32 -1.00 1.58
C ALA A 83 5.79 -2.42 1.35
N ALA A 84 5.90 -2.90 0.12
CA ALA A 84 5.49 -4.24 -0.26
C ALA A 84 6.19 -4.64 -1.56
N GLU A 85 6.48 -5.93 -1.71
CA GLU A 85 6.64 -6.53 -3.03
C GLU A 85 5.25 -6.69 -3.65
N SER A 86 5.02 -6.14 -4.86
CA SER A 86 3.66 -5.96 -5.41
C SER A 86 3.48 -6.38 -6.87
N HIS A 87 4.52 -6.92 -7.52
CA HIS A 87 4.42 -7.37 -8.91
C HIS A 87 4.00 -8.83 -8.99
N ASN A 88 2.77 -9.08 -9.45
CA ASN A 88 2.15 -10.40 -9.42
C ASN A 88 2.99 -11.46 -10.17
N ASP A 89 3.44 -11.14 -11.40
CA ASP A 89 4.24 -12.08 -12.20
C ASP A 89 5.58 -12.44 -11.51
N ASN A 90 6.21 -11.48 -10.81
CA ASN A 90 7.40 -11.75 -10.03
C ASN A 90 7.13 -12.71 -8.87
N SER A 91 5.94 -12.64 -8.25
CA SER A 91 5.57 -13.56 -7.18
C SER A 91 5.40 -15.02 -7.63
N LEU A 92 5.07 -15.22 -8.90
CA LEU A 92 4.98 -16.55 -9.51
C LEU A 92 6.36 -17.13 -9.84
N ASN A 93 7.36 -16.27 -10.10
CA ASN A 93 8.72 -16.69 -10.37
C ASN A 93 9.52 -16.98 -9.11
N ASP A 94 9.47 -16.07 -8.12
CA ASP A 94 10.11 -16.22 -6.81
C ASP A 94 9.24 -15.58 -5.73
N PRO A 95 8.53 -16.36 -4.90
CA PRO A 95 7.70 -15.84 -3.82
C PRO A 95 8.49 -15.42 -2.56
N SER A 96 9.79 -15.77 -2.45
CA SER A 96 10.56 -15.54 -1.22
C SER A 96 10.66 -14.07 -0.81
N PRO A 97 10.92 -13.10 -1.72
CA PRO A 97 10.93 -11.68 -1.38
C PRO A 97 9.58 -11.18 -0.86
N PHE A 98 8.46 -11.76 -1.35
CA PHE A 98 7.11 -11.39 -0.92
C PHE A 98 6.85 -11.81 0.53
N ILE A 99 7.28 -13.02 0.91
CA ILE A 99 7.18 -13.48 2.30
C ILE A 99 8.03 -12.58 3.20
N HIS A 100 9.27 -12.32 2.81
CA HIS A 100 10.20 -11.51 3.59
C HIS A 100 9.66 -10.08 3.78
N THR A 101 9.31 -9.40 2.70
CA THR A 101 8.87 -8.01 2.77
C THR A 101 7.45 -7.89 3.33
N ASN A 102 6.48 -8.59 2.72
CA ASN A 102 5.08 -8.37 3.05
C ASN A 102 4.70 -8.95 4.41
N PHE A 103 5.28 -10.10 4.81
CA PHE A 103 4.93 -10.73 6.08
C PHE A 103 5.92 -10.40 7.20
N ILE A 104 7.21 -10.71 7.03
CA ILE A 104 8.21 -10.46 8.08
C ILE A 104 8.40 -8.96 8.30
N GLY A 105 8.47 -8.16 7.23
CA GLY A 105 8.55 -6.70 7.35
C GLY A 105 7.36 -6.09 8.10
N THR A 106 6.14 -6.52 7.78
CA THR A 106 4.93 -6.09 8.50
C THR A 106 4.98 -6.49 9.98
N TYR A 107 5.40 -7.72 10.27
CA TYR A 107 5.60 -8.19 11.64
C TYR A 107 6.59 -7.30 12.41
N THR A 108 7.73 -6.99 11.83
CA THR A 108 8.75 -6.13 12.45
C THR A 108 8.21 -4.74 12.79
N LEU A 109 7.46 -4.15 11.86
CA LEU A 109 6.81 -2.84 12.08
C LEU A 109 5.73 -2.89 13.17
N LEU A 110 4.96 -3.97 13.23
CA LEU A 110 3.94 -4.18 14.27
C LEU A 110 4.55 -4.32 15.67
N GLU A 111 5.68 -5.02 15.82
CA GLU A 111 6.39 -5.12 17.09
C GLU A 111 6.93 -3.77 17.55
N ALA A 112 7.44 -2.95 16.62
CA ALA A 112 7.85 -1.60 16.95
C ALA A 112 6.65 -0.71 17.33
N ALA A 113 5.54 -0.80 16.58
CA ALA A 113 4.32 -0.06 16.90
C ALA A 113 3.76 -0.45 18.28
N ARG A 114 3.81 -1.74 18.62
CA ARG A 114 3.44 -2.24 19.94
C ARG A 114 4.35 -1.72 21.05
N LYS A 115 5.67 -1.76 20.82
CA LYS A 115 6.68 -1.33 21.82
C LYS A 115 6.55 0.14 22.20
N TYR A 116 6.29 1.00 21.22
CA TYR A 116 6.22 2.45 21.40
C TYR A 116 4.79 2.99 21.50
N ASP A 117 3.77 2.12 21.48
CA ASP A 117 2.33 2.48 21.54
C ASP A 117 1.91 3.51 20.49
N ILE A 118 2.51 3.44 19.29
CA ILE A 118 2.25 4.36 18.19
C ILE A 118 1.16 3.87 17.24
N ARG A 119 0.53 4.78 16.51
CA ARG A 119 -0.49 4.48 15.52
C ARG A 119 0.12 3.74 14.33
N PHE A 120 -0.60 2.74 13.81
CA PHE A 120 -0.19 1.99 12.63
C PHE A 120 -1.32 1.95 11.60
N HIS A 121 -1.02 2.31 10.35
CA HIS A 121 -1.95 2.13 9.25
C HIS A 121 -1.33 1.22 8.19
N HIS A 122 -1.98 0.10 7.92
CA HIS A 122 -1.57 -0.87 6.92
C HIS A 122 -2.32 -0.66 5.62
N VAL A 123 -1.61 -0.36 4.55
CA VAL A 123 -2.17 -0.26 3.20
C VAL A 123 -2.10 -1.63 2.54
N SER A 124 -3.26 -2.24 2.33
CA SER A 124 -3.45 -3.52 1.67
C SER A 124 -4.07 -3.34 0.28
N THR A 125 -4.61 -4.39 -0.28
CA THR A 125 -5.15 -4.46 -1.63
C THR A 125 -6.49 -5.20 -1.65
N ASP A 126 -7.35 -4.90 -2.61
CA ASP A 126 -8.58 -5.64 -2.91
C ASP A 126 -8.28 -7.07 -3.42
N GLU A 127 -7.08 -7.34 -3.92
CA GLU A 127 -6.67 -8.68 -4.38
C GLU A 127 -6.68 -9.75 -3.26
N VAL A 128 -6.73 -9.34 -1.99
CA VAL A 128 -6.89 -10.28 -0.85
C VAL A 128 -8.26 -10.98 -0.87
N TYR A 129 -9.24 -10.39 -1.53
CA TYR A 129 -10.61 -10.96 -1.64
C TYR A 129 -10.75 -11.97 -2.79
N GLY A 130 -9.78 -12.03 -3.71
CA GLY A 130 -9.81 -12.90 -4.87
C GLY A 130 -10.64 -12.36 -6.03
N ASP A 131 -11.27 -13.25 -6.78
CA ASP A 131 -12.05 -12.89 -7.96
C ASP A 131 -13.55 -12.84 -7.63
N LEU A 132 -14.23 -11.86 -8.20
CA LEU A 132 -15.69 -11.83 -8.24
C LEU A 132 -16.18 -12.63 -9.46
N PRO A 133 -17.36 -13.30 -9.37
CA PRO A 133 -17.95 -13.95 -10.52
C PRO A 133 -18.19 -12.96 -11.65
N LEU A 134 -18.05 -13.44 -12.89
CA LEU A 134 -18.41 -12.63 -14.06
C LEU A 134 -19.91 -12.32 -14.00
N ARG A 135 -20.28 -11.11 -14.43
CA ARG A 135 -21.67 -10.69 -14.41
C ARG A 135 -22.59 -11.63 -15.19
N GLU A 136 -22.10 -12.19 -16.30
CA GLU A 136 -22.80 -13.15 -17.14
C GLU A 136 -23.08 -14.50 -16.43
N ASP A 137 -22.30 -14.81 -15.37
CA ASP A 137 -22.46 -16.01 -14.57
C ASP A 137 -23.41 -15.86 -13.38
N LEU A 138 -23.90 -14.62 -13.12
CA LEU A 138 -24.81 -14.34 -12.02
C LEU A 138 -26.27 -14.60 -12.39
N PRO A 139 -27.07 -15.22 -11.53
CA PRO A 139 -28.51 -15.40 -11.76
C PRO A 139 -29.22 -14.05 -11.92
N GLY A 140 -29.99 -13.89 -12.99
CA GLY A 140 -30.75 -12.66 -13.22
C GLY A 140 -29.92 -11.45 -13.63
N HIS A 141 -28.80 -11.67 -14.34
CA HIS A 141 -27.94 -10.63 -14.88
C HIS A 141 -28.70 -9.59 -15.71
N GLY A 142 -29.24 -8.59 -15.03
CA GLY A 142 -29.90 -7.44 -15.60
C GLY A 142 -28.93 -6.26 -15.77
N GLU A 143 -29.46 -5.11 -16.19
CA GLU A 143 -28.75 -3.85 -16.16
C GLU A 143 -28.49 -3.44 -14.69
N GLY A 144 -27.22 -3.32 -14.28
CA GLY A 144 -26.82 -2.91 -12.92
C GLY A 144 -25.35 -3.20 -12.64
N PRO A 145 -24.78 -2.67 -11.57
CA PRO A 145 -23.43 -3.03 -11.15
C PRO A 145 -23.41 -4.52 -10.76
N GLY A 146 -22.36 -5.24 -11.17
CA GLY A 146 -22.08 -6.60 -10.68
C GLY A 146 -21.83 -6.62 -9.16
N GLU A 147 -21.50 -7.78 -8.62
CA GLU A 147 -21.06 -7.89 -7.23
C GLU A 147 -19.84 -7.00 -6.97
N LYS A 148 -19.71 -6.55 -5.72
CA LYS A 148 -18.60 -5.74 -5.24
C LYS A 148 -18.04 -6.33 -3.96
N PHE A 149 -16.76 -6.10 -3.72
CA PHE A 149 -16.19 -6.38 -2.41
C PHE A 149 -16.77 -5.45 -1.34
N THR A 150 -16.95 -5.98 -0.16
CA THR A 150 -17.38 -5.27 1.05
C THR A 150 -16.43 -5.58 2.19
N ALA A 151 -16.57 -4.87 3.31
CA ALA A 151 -15.77 -5.14 4.51
C ALA A 151 -16.00 -6.55 5.08
N GLU A 152 -17.14 -7.18 4.77
CA GLU A 152 -17.51 -8.53 5.19
C GLU A 152 -17.06 -9.62 4.20
N THR A 153 -16.54 -9.25 3.03
CA THR A 153 -16.06 -10.20 2.03
C THR A 153 -14.91 -11.02 2.61
N LYS A 154 -15.02 -12.34 2.50
CA LYS A 154 -13.98 -13.27 2.99
C LYS A 154 -12.75 -13.19 2.11
N TYR A 155 -11.58 -13.31 2.72
CA TYR A 155 -10.33 -13.40 1.99
C TYR A 155 -10.25 -14.71 1.20
N ASN A 156 -9.92 -14.60 -0.07
CA ASN A 156 -9.74 -15.73 -1.00
C ASN A 156 -8.63 -15.41 -2.03
N PRO A 157 -7.40 -15.10 -1.57
CA PRO A 157 -6.32 -14.66 -2.45
C PRO A 157 -5.94 -15.73 -3.48
N SER A 158 -5.65 -15.32 -4.72
CA SER A 158 -5.40 -16.21 -5.85
C SER A 158 -3.94 -16.29 -6.30
N SER A 159 -3.04 -15.51 -5.69
CA SER A 159 -1.61 -15.48 -6.05
C SER A 159 -0.70 -15.46 -4.82
N PRO A 160 0.61 -15.78 -4.94
CA PRO A 160 1.56 -15.63 -3.85
C PRO A 160 1.60 -14.19 -3.30
N TYR A 161 1.55 -13.17 -4.17
CA TYR A 161 1.44 -11.78 -3.76
C TYR A 161 0.20 -11.53 -2.89
N SER A 162 -0.99 -11.79 -3.41
CA SER A 162 -2.23 -11.54 -2.67
C SER A 162 -2.35 -12.38 -1.40
N SER A 163 -1.78 -13.60 -1.40
CA SER A 163 -1.71 -14.46 -0.21
C SER A 163 -0.82 -13.85 0.88
N THR A 164 0.34 -13.28 0.52
CA THR A 164 1.20 -12.61 1.50
C THR A 164 0.58 -11.31 2.04
N LYS A 165 -0.18 -10.58 1.21
CA LYS A 165 -0.95 -9.40 1.67
C LYS A 165 -2.09 -9.80 2.60
N ALA A 166 -2.86 -10.85 2.27
CA ALA A 166 -3.90 -11.38 3.16
C ALA A 166 -3.30 -11.85 4.50
N ALA A 167 -2.15 -12.53 4.47
CA ALA A 167 -1.44 -12.93 5.68
C ALA A 167 -1.01 -11.72 6.53
N SER A 168 -0.56 -10.63 5.88
CA SER A 168 -0.21 -9.37 6.56
C SER A 168 -1.43 -8.74 7.23
N ASP A 169 -2.56 -8.67 6.54
CA ASP A 169 -3.81 -8.17 7.11
C ASP A 169 -4.22 -8.98 8.35
N LEU A 170 -4.07 -10.31 8.28
CA LEU A 170 -4.43 -11.19 9.40
C LEU A 170 -3.54 -11.01 10.62
N ILE A 171 -2.21 -10.80 10.42
CA ILE A 171 -1.34 -10.50 11.58
C ILE A 171 -1.62 -9.11 12.15
N VAL A 172 -1.94 -8.10 11.33
CA VAL A 172 -2.36 -6.78 11.84
C VAL A 172 -3.59 -6.94 12.72
N LYS A 173 -4.64 -7.64 12.26
CA LYS A 173 -5.86 -7.92 13.05
C LYS A 173 -5.55 -8.69 14.34
N ALA A 174 -4.63 -9.67 14.27
CA ALA A 174 -4.21 -10.44 15.44
C ALA A 174 -3.48 -9.56 16.47
N TRP A 175 -2.60 -8.64 16.03
CA TRP A 175 -1.88 -7.71 16.92
C TRP A 175 -2.81 -6.71 17.60
N VAL A 176 -3.80 -6.20 16.87
CA VAL A 176 -4.86 -5.36 17.48
C VAL A 176 -5.57 -6.15 18.59
N ARG A 177 -6.06 -7.35 18.28
CA ARG A 177 -6.86 -8.15 19.20
C ARG A 177 -6.08 -8.67 20.39
N SER A 178 -4.84 -9.13 20.19
CA SER A 178 -4.06 -9.83 21.22
C SER A 178 -3.20 -8.89 22.05
N PHE A 179 -2.76 -7.78 21.48
CA PHE A 179 -1.79 -6.88 22.10
C PHE A 179 -2.25 -5.42 22.18
N GLY A 180 -3.43 -5.09 21.64
CA GLY A 180 -3.98 -3.73 21.68
C GLY A 180 -3.26 -2.74 20.77
N VAL A 181 -2.55 -3.21 19.73
CA VAL A 181 -1.88 -2.30 18.78
C VAL A 181 -2.90 -1.40 18.11
N LYS A 182 -2.61 -0.10 18.05
CA LYS A 182 -3.50 0.93 17.49
C LYS A 182 -3.46 0.91 15.97
N ALA A 183 -3.90 -0.18 15.34
CA ALA A 183 -3.81 -0.36 13.91
C ALA A 183 -5.16 -0.22 13.18
N THR A 184 -5.08 0.20 11.91
CA THR A 184 -6.16 0.20 10.93
C THR A 184 -5.66 -0.40 9.62
N ILE A 185 -6.57 -0.90 8.77
CA ILE A 185 -6.26 -1.48 7.46
C ILE A 185 -7.11 -0.77 6.40
N SER A 186 -6.54 -0.58 5.22
CA SER A 186 -7.29 -0.22 4.02
C SER A 186 -6.97 -1.18 2.87
N ASN A 187 -7.99 -1.64 2.17
CA ASN A 187 -7.86 -2.50 0.99
C ASN A 187 -8.21 -1.65 -0.25
N CYS A 188 -7.20 -1.08 -0.89
CA CYS A 188 -7.44 -0.21 -2.04
C CYS A 188 -7.56 -1.00 -3.34
N SER A 189 -8.32 -0.44 -4.30
CA SER A 189 -8.36 -0.87 -5.68
C SER A 189 -7.12 -0.39 -6.46
N ASN A 190 -7.12 -0.59 -7.78
CA ASN A 190 -6.00 -0.18 -8.62
C ASN A 190 -5.77 1.33 -8.56
N ASN A 191 -4.59 1.74 -8.13
CA ASN A 191 -4.20 3.15 -8.12
C ASN A 191 -3.66 3.58 -9.50
N TYR A 192 -3.93 4.84 -9.87
CA TYR A 192 -3.29 5.50 -11.01
C TYR A 192 -2.91 6.94 -10.65
N GLY A 193 -1.88 7.48 -11.32
CA GLY A 193 -1.42 8.85 -11.06
C GLY A 193 0.06 9.07 -11.32
N PRO A 194 0.62 10.21 -10.88
CA PRO A 194 2.04 10.53 -11.01
C PRO A 194 2.96 9.47 -10.41
N TYR A 195 4.16 9.34 -10.95
CA TYR A 195 5.21 8.41 -10.49
C TYR A 195 4.90 6.92 -10.67
N GLN A 196 3.79 6.56 -11.36
CA GLN A 196 3.45 5.15 -11.60
C GLN A 196 4.50 4.49 -12.50
N HIS A 197 5.03 3.34 -12.03
CA HIS A 197 6.07 2.61 -12.74
C HIS A 197 5.60 2.14 -14.13
N ILE A 198 6.47 2.27 -15.13
CA ILE A 198 6.17 2.01 -16.54
C ILE A 198 5.76 0.57 -16.86
N GLU A 199 6.05 -0.39 -15.97
CA GLU A 199 5.59 -1.78 -16.12
C GLU A 199 4.09 -1.95 -15.90
N LYS A 200 3.46 -1.02 -15.16
CA LYS A 200 2.03 -1.09 -14.84
C LYS A 200 1.17 -0.77 -16.05
N PHE A 201 -0.09 -1.24 -16.03
CA PHE A 201 -0.98 -1.24 -17.19
C PHE A 201 -1.10 0.14 -17.86
N ILE A 202 -1.54 1.16 -17.13
CA ILE A 202 -1.79 2.50 -17.70
C ILE A 202 -0.53 3.13 -18.30
N PRO A 203 0.58 3.32 -17.55
CA PRO A 203 1.77 3.96 -18.10
C PRO A 203 2.39 3.12 -19.23
N ARG A 204 2.32 1.80 -19.17
CA ARG A 204 2.81 0.94 -20.26
C ARG A 204 2.03 1.13 -21.55
N GLN A 205 0.69 1.25 -21.47
CA GLN A 205 -0.10 1.50 -22.69
C GLN A 205 0.21 2.88 -23.26
N ILE A 206 0.35 3.90 -22.40
CA ILE A 206 0.72 5.26 -22.84
C ILE A 206 2.09 5.24 -23.55
N THR A 207 3.10 4.65 -22.94
CA THR A 207 4.45 4.58 -23.54
C THR A 207 4.48 3.77 -24.82
N ASN A 208 3.73 2.67 -24.91
CA ASN A 208 3.57 1.88 -26.13
C ASN A 208 2.98 2.74 -27.25
N ILE A 209 1.86 3.43 -26.99
CA ILE A 209 1.19 4.28 -27.99
C ILE A 209 2.13 5.39 -28.49
N LEU A 210 2.83 6.07 -27.59
CA LEU A 210 3.80 7.12 -27.91
C LEU A 210 4.99 6.58 -28.73
N SER A 211 5.33 5.31 -28.57
CA SER A 211 6.39 4.62 -29.31
C SER A 211 5.91 3.94 -30.60
N GLY A 212 4.65 4.13 -30.99
CA GLY A 212 4.05 3.47 -32.17
C GLY A 212 3.80 1.97 -32.00
N ILE A 213 3.85 1.46 -30.77
CA ILE A 213 3.59 0.07 -30.43
C ILE A 213 2.10 -0.08 -30.11
N LYS A 214 1.46 -1.11 -30.66
CA LYS A 214 0.04 -1.39 -30.35
C LYS A 214 -0.14 -1.69 -28.85
N PRO A 215 -1.20 -1.14 -28.20
CA PRO A 215 -1.57 -1.51 -26.85
C PRO A 215 -1.78 -3.03 -26.73
N LYS A 216 -1.38 -3.58 -25.58
CA LYS A 216 -1.52 -5.01 -25.30
C LYS A 216 -2.66 -5.22 -24.30
N LEU A 217 -3.55 -6.16 -24.60
CA LEU A 217 -4.58 -6.62 -23.68
C LEU A 217 -4.21 -8.00 -23.15
N TYR A 218 -4.60 -8.28 -21.90
CA TYR A 218 -4.56 -9.64 -21.37
C TYR A 218 -5.81 -10.39 -21.83
N GLY A 219 -5.60 -11.60 -22.38
CA GLY A 219 -6.69 -12.42 -22.90
C GLY A 219 -7.57 -11.68 -23.90
N GLU A 220 -8.87 -11.70 -23.68
CA GLU A 220 -9.86 -11.02 -24.52
C GLU A 220 -10.20 -9.58 -24.07
N GLY A 221 -9.52 -9.08 -23.05
CA GLY A 221 -9.77 -7.72 -22.51
C GLY A 221 -11.04 -7.59 -21.67
N LYS A 222 -11.58 -8.71 -21.18
CA LYS A 222 -12.81 -8.75 -20.36
C LYS A 222 -12.57 -8.44 -18.87
N ASN A 223 -11.33 -8.25 -18.45
CA ASN A 223 -11.01 -7.93 -17.07
C ASN A 223 -11.64 -6.60 -16.65
N VAL A 224 -12.47 -6.65 -15.62
CA VAL A 224 -13.04 -5.46 -14.98
C VAL A 224 -12.18 -5.09 -13.78
N ARG A 225 -11.85 -3.82 -13.63
CA ARG A 225 -11.06 -3.28 -12.51
C ARG A 225 -11.66 -1.95 -12.06
N ASP A 226 -11.62 -1.73 -10.76
CA ASP A 226 -11.90 -0.42 -10.19
C ASP A 226 -10.60 0.39 -10.08
N TRP A 227 -10.69 1.71 -10.22
CA TRP A 227 -9.55 2.60 -10.26
C TRP A 227 -9.74 3.80 -9.34
N ILE A 228 -8.70 4.10 -8.55
CA ILE A 228 -8.66 5.27 -7.68
C ILE A 228 -7.44 6.14 -8.01
N HIS A 229 -7.64 7.44 -8.12
CA HIS A 229 -6.52 8.37 -8.27
C HIS A 229 -5.73 8.48 -6.97
N THR A 230 -4.39 8.58 -7.06
CA THR A 230 -3.51 8.63 -5.89
C THR A 230 -3.80 9.77 -4.91
N ASN A 231 -4.36 10.89 -5.36
CA ASN A 231 -4.78 11.98 -4.45
C ASN A 231 -5.97 11.57 -3.59
N ASP A 232 -6.96 10.90 -4.18
CA ASP A 232 -8.15 10.42 -3.46
C ASP A 232 -7.74 9.32 -2.47
N HIS A 233 -6.88 8.40 -2.91
CA HIS A 233 -6.27 7.39 -2.06
C HIS A 233 -5.54 8.04 -0.86
N SER A 234 -4.66 9.02 -1.10
CA SER A 234 -3.89 9.70 -0.06
C SER A 234 -4.79 10.43 0.93
N THR A 235 -5.83 11.09 0.44
CA THR A 235 -6.86 11.73 1.28
C THR A 235 -7.58 10.71 2.16
N GLY A 236 -7.96 9.56 1.58
CA GLY A 236 -8.59 8.45 2.30
C GLY A 236 -7.69 7.88 3.39
N VAL A 237 -6.43 7.58 3.06
CA VAL A 237 -5.44 7.05 4.02
C VAL A 237 -5.21 8.03 5.16
N TRP A 238 -5.08 9.32 4.87
CA TRP A 238 -4.95 10.33 5.92
C TRP A 238 -6.18 10.40 6.83
N ALA A 239 -7.38 10.31 6.27
CA ALA A 239 -8.61 10.28 7.04
C ALA A 239 -8.70 9.02 7.92
N ILE A 240 -8.28 7.85 7.42
CA ILE A 240 -8.23 6.61 8.19
C ILE A 240 -7.17 6.69 9.29
N LEU A 241 -5.98 7.19 9.00
CA LEU A 241 -4.92 7.38 10.00
C LEU A 241 -5.39 8.20 11.17
N THR A 242 -6.10 9.32 10.89
CA THR A 242 -6.47 10.32 11.90
C THR A 242 -7.83 10.09 12.56
N LYS A 243 -8.76 9.41 11.89
CA LYS A 243 -10.16 9.25 12.34
C LYS A 243 -10.65 7.81 12.32
N GLY A 244 -9.91 6.88 11.71
CA GLY A 244 -10.30 5.48 11.59
C GLY A 244 -10.38 4.79 12.95
N ARG A 245 -11.37 3.90 13.09
CA ARG A 245 -11.53 3.09 14.31
C ARG A 245 -10.46 2.00 14.35
N ILE A 246 -9.86 1.81 15.52
CA ILE A 246 -8.86 0.76 15.75
C ILE A 246 -9.46 -0.62 15.46
N GLY A 247 -8.74 -1.42 14.67
CA GLY A 247 -9.16 -2.77 14.31
C GLY A 247 -10.02 -2.88 13.05
N GLU A 248 -10.31 -1.74 12.40
CA GLU A 248 -11.05 -1.66 11.14
C GLU A 248 -10.15 -1.23 9.99
#